data_2ff99f9f7b294c33fed167322288b7d6
#
_entry.id   2ff99f9f7b294c33fed167322288b7d6
#
_cell.length_a   1.000
_cell.length_b   1.000
_cell.length_c   1.000
_cell.angle_alpha   90.00
_cell.angle_beta   90.00
_cell.angle_gamma   90.00
#
_symmetry.space_group_name_H-M   'P 1'
#
loop_
_entity.id
_entity.type
_entity.pdbx_description
1 polymer ?
#
loop_
_entity_poly.entity_id
_entity_poly.type
_entity_poly.pdbx_seq_one_letter_code
_entity_poly.pdbx_strand_id
1 'polypeptide(L)'
;MANSNLKYLIAGTGGVGGSIAAFLSLSGKDVTCIARGEHLAAIRGNGLQLHSDLKGEHCLKVAAFTAEEFQGKADVIFVCVKGYSVDSITELIKRASHERTVVIPILNVYGTGPRIQRLVPGVTVLDGCIYIVGFVSGRGEITQMGKIFRLVYGAHRSTIVSRETLEAVQRDLQESGIKAEISDDINRDTFVKWSDRKSTRLNSSHEC
;
A
#
# COMPACT_ATOMS: atom_id res chain seq x y z
N MET A 1 9.23 1.18 25.88
CA MET A 1 9.36 1.22 24.43
C MET A 1 8.32 2.19 23.93
N ALA A 2 8.70 3.31 23.31
CA ALA A 2 7.76 4.30 22.83
C ALA A 2 6.89 3.65 21.73
N ASN A 3 5.60 3.61 21.96
CA ASN A 3 4.61 3.22 20.97
C ASN A 3 4.57 4.36 19.93
N SER A 4 5.50 4.34 18.97
CA SER A 4 5.48 5.32 17.88
C SER A 4 4.28 4.97 17.00
N ASN A 5 3.20 5.73 17.18
CA ASN A 5 2.01 5.58 16.35
C ASN A 5 2.33 6.16 14.96
N LEU A 6 2.80 5.30 14.04
CA LEU A 6 3.14 5.69 12.68
C LEU A 6 1.88 6.15 11.95
N LYS A 7 2.00 7.25 11.20
CA LYS A 7 0.94 7.77 10.33
C LYS A 7 1.05 7.16 8.95
N TYR A 8 0.04 6.42 8.57
CA TYR A 8 -0.04 5.73 7.29
C TYR A 8 -0.87 6.52 6.28
N LEU A 9 -0.30 6.78 5.10
CA LEU A 9 -1.02 7.32 3.96
C LEU A 9 -1.16 6.25 2.87
N ILE A 10 -2.39 5.93 2.50
CA ILE A 10 -2.68 4.97 1.44
C ILE A 10 -2.98 5.73 0.15
N ALA A 11 -1.97 5.89 -0.69
CA ALA A 11 -2.11 6.56 -1.98
C ALA A 11 -2.76 5.61 -3.00
N GLY A 12 -4.08 5.67 -3.07
CA GLY A 12 -4.92 4.81 -3.90
C GLY A 12 -5.67 3.75 -3.11
N THR A 13 -6.88 4.08 -2.67
CA THR A 13 -7.78 3.21 -1.88
C THR A 13 -8.61 2.31 -2.81
N GLY A 14 -7.92 1.57 -3.69
CA GLY A 14 -8.51 0.49 -4.49
C GLY A 14 -8.52 -0.84 -3.72
N GLY A 15 -8.73 -1.97 -4.40
CA GLY A 15 -8.81 -3.29 -3.74
C GLY A 15 -7.63 -3.60 -2.83
N VAL A 16 -6.40 -3.38 -3.31
CA VAL A 16 -5.17 -3.61 -2.53
C VAL A 16 -5.01 -2.55 -1.44
N GLY A 17 -5.01 -1.27 -1.81
CA GLY A 17 -4.81 -0.19 -0.83
C GLY A 17 -5.92 -0.10 0.19
N GLY A 18 -7.17 -0.31 -0.21
CA GLY A 18 -8.31 -0.36 0.70
C GLY A 18 -8.23 -1.53 1.70
N SER A 19 -7.73 -2.69 1.26
CA SER A 19 -7.49 -3.82 2.17
C SER A 19 -6.40 -3.50 3.19
N ILE A 20 -5.27 -2.89 2.76
CA ILE A 20 -4.20 -2.44 3.69
C ILE A 20 -4.79 -1.43 4.68
N ALA A 21 -5.51 -0.40 4.18
CA ALA A 21 -6.13 0.62 5.02
C ALA A 21 -7.06 0.02 6.07
N ALA A 22 -7.94 -0.89 5.64
CA ALA A 22 -8.91 -1.52 6.53
C ALA A 22 -8.24 -2.36 7.63
N PHE A 23 -7.25 -3.19 7.29
CA PHE A 23 -6.56 -4.03 8.24
C PHE A 23 -5.76 -3.21 9.26
N LEU A 24 -5.03 -2.18 8.83
CA LEU A 24 -4.33 -1.26 9.72
C LEU A 24 -5.31 -0.50 10.64
N SER A 25 -6.42 0.00 10.10
CA SER A 25 -7.43 0.72 10.87
C SER A 25 -8.12 -0.16 11.92
N LEU A 26 -8.40 -1.43 11.60
CA LEU A 26 -8.94 -2.42 12.55
C LEU A 26 -8.02 -2.65 13.75
N SER A 27 -6.73 -2.46 13.57
CA SER A 27 -5.72 -2.59 14.63
C SER A 27 -5.40 -1.25 15.32
N GLY A 28 -6.22 -0.22 15.09
CA GLY A 28 -6.09 1.08 15.73
C GLY A 28 -4.92 1.93 15.24
N LYS A 29 -4.37 1.64 14.05
CA LYS A 29 -3.30 2.46 13.46
C LYS A 29 -3.88 3.74 12.84
N ASP A 30 -3.09 4.81 12.82
CA ASP A 30 -3.46 6.09 12.20
C ASP A 30 -3.37 6.00 10.67
N VAL A 31 -4.51 5.91 10.01
CA VAL A 31 -4.60 5.66 8.56
C VAL A 31 -5.38 6.76 7.87
N THR A 32 -4.79 7.32 6.83
CA THR A 32 -5.45 8.24 5.90
C THR A 32 -5.50 7.62 4.51
N CYS A 33 -6.69 7.66 3.90
CA CYS A 33 -6.96 7.13 2.57
C CYS A 33 -6.94 8.24 1.52
N ILE A 34 -6.29 7.98 0.37
CA ILE A 34 -6.41 8.83 -0.81
C ILE A 34 -7.26 8.10 -1.85
N ALA A 35 -8.40 8.70 -2.16
CA ALA A 35 -9.37 8.19 -3.12
C ALA A 35 -9.92 9.32 -4.00
N ARG A 36 -10.81 9.00 -4.93
CA ARG A 36 -11.42 9.98 -5.83
C ARG A 36 -12.85 9.63 -6.19
N GLY A 37 -13.59 10.64 -6.69
CA GLY A 37 -14.93 10.47 -7.23
C GLY A 37 -15.90 9.84 -6.22
N GLU A 38 -16.81 9.02 -6.72
CA GLU A 38 -17.88 8.41 -5.93
C GLU A 38 -17.38 7.44 -4.86
N HIS A 39 -16.21 6.81 -5.09
CA HIS A 39 -15.59 5.96 -4.07
C HIS A 39 -15.15 6.77 -2.85
N LEU A 40 -14.54 7.92 -3.05
CA LEU A 40 -14.18 8.86 -1.98
C LEU A 40 -15.42 9.38 -1.24
N ALA A 41 -16.45 9.79 -2.00
CA ALA A 41 -17.69 10.29 -1.41
C ALA A 41 -18.35 9.25 -0.50
N ALA A 42 -18.38 7.98 -0.94
CA ALA A 42 -18.93 6.88 -0.16
C ALA A 42 -18.10 6.58 1.10
N ILE A 43 -16.76 6.59 1.01
CA ILE A 43 -15.89 6.40 2.19
C ILE A 43 -16.13 7.51 3.23
N ARG A 44 -16.27 8.77 2.79
CA ARG A 44 -16.55 9.90 3.68
C ARG A 44 -17.94 9.83 4.33
N GLY A 45 -18.94 9.46 3.58
CA GLY A 45 -20.33 9.40 4.05
C GLY A 45 -20.63 8.18 4.91
N ASN A 46 -20.16 7.03 4.50
CA ASN A 46 -20.58 5.73 5.04
C ASN A 46 -19.42 4.96 5.72
N GLY A 47 -18.19 5.46 5.67
CA GLY A 47 -16.99 4.72 6.07
C GLY A 47 -16.49 3.78 4.97
N LEU A 48 -15.29 3.23 5.17
CA LEU A 48 -14.73 2.18 4.33
C LEU A 48 -15.34 0.83 4.74
N GLN A 49 -16.10 0.23 3.85
CA GLN A 49 -16.70 -1.10 4.06
C GLN A 49 -15.67 -2.16 3.68
N LEU A 50 -15.46 -3.14 4.55
CA LEU A 50 -14.60 -4.29 4.30
C LEU A 50 -15.41 -5.57 4.38
N HIS A 51 -15.34 -6.38 3.33
CA HIS A 51 -15.79 -7.77 3.27
C HIS A 51 -14.55 -8.65 3.17
N SER A 52 -14.24 -9.46 4.18
CA SER A 52 -12.97 -10.18 4.23
C SER A 52 -13.10 -11.61 4.74
N ASP A 53 -12.53 -12.56 4.01
CA ASP A 53 -12.41 -13.95 4.45
C ASP A 53 -11.52 -14.11 5.70
N LEU A 54 -10.65 -13.13 5.98
CA LEU A 54 -9.73 -13.14 7.12
C LEU A 54 -10.27 -12.39 8.34
N LYS A 55 -11.05 -11.33 8.12
CA LYS A 55 -11.49 -10.42 9.19
C LYS A 55 -13.01 -10.35 9.34
N GLY A 56 -13.79 -10.84 8.35
CA GLY A 56 -15.25 -10.69 8.33
C GLY A 56 -15.69 -9.33 7.79
N GLU A 57 -16.87 -8.88 8.25
CA GLU A 57 -17.56 -7.69 7.79
C GLU A 57 -17.29 -6.51 8.72
N HIS A 58 -16.80 -5.39 8.19
CA HIS A 58 -16.51 -4.20 8.98
C HIS A 58 -16.89 -2.92 8.24
N CYS A 59 -17.31 -1.92 9.01
CA CYS A 59 -17.50 -0.55 8.57
C CYS A 59 -16.54 0.35 9.36
N LEU A 60 -15.58 0.97 8.68
CA LEU A 60 -14.47 1.66 9.28
C LEU A 60 -14.54 3.16 9.02
N LYS A 61 -14.54 3.97 10.06
CA LYS A 61 -14.37 5.42 9.94
C LYS A 61 -12.89 5.73 9.72
N VAL A 62 -12.53 6.06 8.49
CA VAL A 62 -11.16 6.45 8.12
C VAL A 62 -11.17 7.87 7.55
N ALA A 63 -10.08 8.62 7.80
CA ALA A 63 -9.87 9.89 7.14
C ALA A 63 -9.62 9.65 5.63
N ALA A 64 -10.34 10.37 4.77
CA ALA A 64 -10.24 10.19 3.33
C ALA A 64 -10.24 11.53 2.58
N PHE A 65 -9.30 11.67 1.64
CA PHE A 65 -9.06 12.92 0.88
C PHE A 65 -8.79 12.60 -0.59
N THR A 66 -8.92 13.62 -1.46
CA THR A 66 -8.25 13.57 -2.75
C THR A 66 -6.75 13.82 -2.58
N ALA A 67 -5.96 13.55 -3.62
CA ALA A 67 -4.52 13.84 -3.58
C ALA A 67 -4.24 15.33 -3.38
N GLU A 68 -5.07 16.20 -3.93
CA GLU A 68 -4.95 17.66 -3.86
C GLU A 68 -5.33 18.22 -2.49
N GLU A 69 -6.38 17.68 -1.88
CA GLU A 69 -6.89 18.13 -0.57
C GLU A 69 -5.98 17.77 0.60
N PHE A 70 -5.25 16.65 0.51
CA PHE A 70 -4.43 16.20 1.63
C PHE A 70 -3.22 17.12 1.84
N GLN A 71 -3.13 17.74 3.02
CA GLN A 71 -2.06 18.65 3.42
C GLN A 71 -1.25 18.13 4.63
N GLY A 72 -1.53 16.91 5.10
CA GLY A 72 -0.86 16.32 6.25
C GLY A 72 0.54 15.76 5.91
N LYS A 73 1.19 15.20 6.92
CA LYS A 73 2.44 14.45 6.81
C LYS A 73 2.19 13.00 7.20
N ALA A 74 2.95 12.08 6.59
CA ALA A 74 2.90 10.66 6.86
C ALA A 74 4.30 10.09 7.11
N ASP A 75 4.37 9.10 8.00
CA ASP A 75 5.60 8.35 8.26
C ASP A 75 5.79 7.26 7.21
N VAL A 76 4.67 6.66 6.76
CA VAL A 76 4.66 5.60 5.75
C VAL A 76 3.63 5.92 4.66
N ILE A 77 4.07 5.90 3.41
CA ILE A 77 3.19 6.08 2.25
C ILE A 77 3.15 4.80 1.42
N PHE A 78 2.04 4.08 1.48
CA PHE A 78 1.80 2.97 0.56
C PHE A 78 1.27 3.50 -0.77
N VAL A 79 2.00 3.22 -1.87
CA VAL A 79 1.58 3.58 -3.22
C VAL A 79 0.86 2.39 -3.85
N CYS A 80 -0.46 2.49 -3.96
CA CYS A 80 -1.37 1.43 -4.43
C CYS A 80 -2.16 1.82 -5.68
N VAL A 81 -1.76 2.89 -6.36
CA VAL A 81 -2.37 3.31 -7.63
C VAL A 81 -2.00 2.37 -8.79
N LYS A 82 -2.71 2.48 -9.90
CA LYS A 82 -2.32 1.79 -11.13
C LYS A 82 -1.03 2.39 -11.70
N GLY A 83 -0.21 1.58 -12.38
CA GLY A 83 1.10 2.01 -12.88
C GLY A 83 1.11 3.27 -13.76
N TYR A 84 0.03 3.48 -14.53
CA TYR A 84 -0.16 4.70 -15.34
C TYR A 84 -0.51 5.95 -14.52
N SER A 85 -0.87 5.80 -13.25
CA SER A 85 -1.21 6.91 -12.35
C SER A 85 -0.07 7.28 -11.38
N VAL A 86 1.11 6.69 -11.51
CA VAL A 86 2.23 6.97 -10.60
C VAL A 86 2.66 8.43 -10.66
N ASP A 87 2.70 9.01 -11.86
CA ASP A 87 3.14 10.39 -12.03
C ASP A 87 2.16 11.40 -11.40
N SER A 88 0.85 11.09 -11.40
CA SER A 88 -0.18 11.96 -10.82
C SER A 88 -0.14 12.07 -9.30
N ILE A 89 0.55 11.16 -8.60
CA ILE A 89 0.66 11.21 -7.15
C ILE A 89 2.03 11.73 -6.66
N THR A 90 2.91 12.10 -7.57
CA THR A 90 4.28 12.55 -7.24
C THR A 90 4.26 13.77 -6.33
N GLU A 91 3.42 14.76 -6.64
CA GLU A 91 3.28 15.96 -5.82
C GLU A 91 2.65 15.69 -4.45
N LEU A 92 1.73 14.72 -4.37
CA LEU A 92 1.22 14.23 -3.09
C LEU A 92 2.35 13.63 -2.24
N ILE A 93 3.18 12.75 -2.83
CA ILE A 93 4.30 12.12 -2.11
C ILE A 93 5.26 13.19 -1.58
N LYS A 94 5.67 14.15 -2.41
CA LYS A 94 6.56 15.25 -1.99
C LYS A 94 5.96 16.04 -0.83
N ARG A 95 4.70 16.44 -0.95
CA ARG A 95 4.01 17.25 0.06
C ARG A 95 3.76 16.49 1.36
N ALA A 96 3.41 15.21 1.27
CA ALA A 96 3.10 14.36 2.43
C ALA A 96 4.36 13.84 3.15
N SER A 97 5.53 13.90 2.53
CA SER A 97 6.77 13.39 3.11
C SER A 97 7.44 14.39 4.04
N HIS A 98 8.14 13.87 5.03
CA HIS A 98 9.14 14.52 5.86
C HIS A 98 10.44 13.69 5.83
N GLU A 99 11.48 14.09 6.54
CA GLU A 99 12.82 13.49 6.50
C GLU A 99 12.87 11.98 6.86
N ARG A 100 11.89 11.50 7.65
CA ARG A 100 11.82 10.10 8.08
C ARG A 100 10.75 9.29 7.33
N THR A 101 10.06 9.90 6.36
CA THR A 101 9.03 9.21 5.60
C THR A 101 9.62 8.10 4.73
N VAL A 102 9.01 6.93 4.75
CA VAL A 102 9.29 5.85 3.81
C VAL A 102 8.11 5.65 2.85
N VAL A 103 8.41 5.56 1.57
CA VAL A 103 7.43 5.30 0.51
C VAL A 103 7.57 3.86 0.04
N ILE A 104 6.49 3.11 0.09
CA ILE A 104 6.46 1.68 -0.26
C ILE A 104 5.49 1.46 -1.42
N PRO A 105 5.98 1.40 -2.67
CA PRO A 105 5.16 1.06 -3.81
C PRO A 105 4.71 -0.41 -3.75
N ILE A 106 3.40 -0.63 -3.89
CA ILE A 106 2.80 -1.97 -3.91
C ILE A 106 2.08 -2.16 -5.25
N LEU A 107 2.83 -2.04 -6.34
CA LEU A 107 2.29 -2.21 -7.68
C LEU A 107 2.73 -3.57 -8.27
N ASN A 108 1.90 -4.09 -9.16
CA ASN A 108 2.24 -5.30 -9.91
C ASN A 108 3.10 -4.98 -11.15
N VAL A 109 4.03 -4.04 -11.03
CA VAL A 109 4.94 -3.57 -12.08
C VAL A 109 6.36 -3.55 -11.51
N TYR A 110 7.27 -4.27 -12.17
CA TYR A 110 8.68 -4.29 -11.79
C TYR A 110 9.34 -2.91 -12.01
N GLY A 111 10.24 -2.53 -11.11
CA GLY A 111 11.01 -1.29 -11.20
C GLY A 111 10.26 -0.03 -10.79
N THR A 112 9.14 -0.17 -10.08
CA THR A 112 8.32 0.98 -9.63
C THR A 112 9.04 1.81 -8.57
N GLY A 113 9.74 1.20 -7.61
CA GLY A 113 10.51 1.91 -6.58
C GLY A 113 11.56 2.84 -7.19
N PRO A 114 12.48 2.36 -8.03
CA PRO A 114 13.46 3.21 -8.72
C PRO A 114 12.84 4.30 -9.61
N ARG A 115 11.68 4.05 -10.22
CA ARG A 115 10.95 5.07 -10.98
C ARG A 115 10.47 6.19 -10.05
N ILE A 116 9.80 5.86 -8.96
CA ILE A 116 9.31 6.85 -7.99
C ILE A 116 10.49 7.59 -7.37
N GLN A 117 11.57 6.91 -6.99
CA GLN A 117 12.77 7.55 -6.43
C GLN A 117 13.33 8.67 -7.33
N ARG A 118 13.32 8.47 -8.65
CA ARG A 118 13.75 9.52 -9.61
C ARG A 118 12.79 10.71 -9.66
N LEU A 119 11.50 10.49 -9.44
CA LEU A 119 10.46 11.53 -9.48
C LEU A 119 10.40 12.33 -8.16
N VAL A 120 10.81 11.73 -7.05
CA VAL A 120 10.80 12.35 -5.72
C VAL A 120 12.19 12.26 -5.05
N PRO A 121 13.20 12.96 -5.58
CA PRO A 121 14.52 12.99 -4.98
C PRO A 121 14.44 13.56 -3.55
N GLY A 122 15.20 12.98 -2.62
CA GLY A 122 15.21 13.39 -1.20
C GLY A 122 14.16 12.69 -0.33
N VAL A 123 13.28 11.86 -0.90
CA VAL A 123 12.38 10.98 -0.14
C VAL A 123 12.91 9.55 -0.17
N THR A 124 12.85 8.84 0.95
CA THR A 124 13.26 7.43 1.01
C THR A 124 12.20 6.55 0.34
N VAL A 125 12.53 5.98 -0.82
CA VAL A 125 11.65 5.07 -1.54
C VAL A 125 12.19 3.64 -1.45
N LEU A 126 11.36 2.75 -0.95
CA LEU A 126 11.57 1.31 -0.91
C LEU A 126 11.02 0.67 -2.18
N ASP A 127 10.89 -0.64 -2.17
CA ASP A 127 10.05 -1.38 -3.12
C ASP A 127 9.27 -2.45 -2.36
N GLY A 128 8.22 -2.98 -3.00
CA GLY A 128 7.42 -4.00 -2.35
C GLY A 128 6.57 -4.81 -3.33
N CYS A 129 6.21 -5.98 -2.87
CA CYS A 129 5.26 -6.81 -3.57
C CYS A 129 4.25 -7.43 -2.59
N ILE A 130 3.04 -7.62 -3.06
CA ILE A 130 1.92 -8.06 -2.24
C ILE A 130 1.21 -9.27 -2.85
N TYR A 131 0.81 -10.20 -2.02
CA TYR A 131 0.04 -11.39 -2.37
C TYR A 131 -1.30 -11.29 -1.66
N ILE A 132 -2.33 -10.94 -2.40
CA ILE A 132 -3.69 -10.75 -1.95
C ILE A 132 -4.63 -10.86 -3.13
N VAL A 133 -5.84 -11.35 -2.90
CA VAL A 133 -6.99 -11.15 -3.78
C VAL A 133 -7.85 -10.07 -3.14
N GLY A 134 -7.83 -8.87 -3.72
CA GLY A 134 -8.59 -7.72 -3.22
C GLY A 134 -9.08 -6.85 -4.37
N PHE A 135 -10.34 -6.47 -4.32
CA PHE A 135 -10.97 -5.62 -5.34
C PHE A 135 -12.02 -4.68 -4.72
N VAL A 136 -12.40 -3.67 -5.47
CA VAL A 136 -13.50 -2.78 -5.13
C VAL A 136 -14.79 -3.48 -5.57
N SER A 137 -15.64 -3.83 -4.62
CA SER A 137 -16.94 -4.49 -4.84
C SER A 137 -18.10 -3.51 -4.99
N GLY A 138 -17.92 -2.30 -4.47
CA GLY A 138 -18.90 -1.23 -4.55
C GLY A 138 -18.26 0.13 -4.24
N ARG A 139 -19.06 1.20 -4.25
CA ARG A 139 -18.59 2.54 -3.86
C ARG A 139 -18.29 2.56 -2.36
N GLY A 140 -17.03 2.76 -2.00
CA GLY A 140 -16.60 2.70 -0.61
C GLY A 140 -16.44 1.28 -0.06
N GLU A 141 -16.60 0.24 -0.91
CA GLU A 141 -16.60 -1.16 -0.50
C GLU A 141 -15.40 -1.91 -1.08
N ILE A 142 -14.72 -2.65 -0.24
CA ILE A 142 -13.55 -3.47 -0.55
C ILE A 142 -13.83 -4.91 -0.17
N THR A 143 -13.59 -5.82 -1.10
CA THR A 143 -13.63 -7.26 -0.82
C THR A 143 -12.21 -7.82 -0.86
N GLN A 144 -11.82 -8.51 0.22
CA GLN A 144 -10.60 -9.30 0.32
C GLN A 144 -10.99 -10.78 0.40
N MET A 145 -10.49 -11.58 -0.55
CA MET A 145 -10.82 -13.00 -0.66
C MET A 145 -9.59 -13.87 -0.37
N GLY A 146 -9.87 -15.06 0.14
CA GLY A 146 -8.88 -16.08 0.41
C GLY A 146 -8.08 -15.81 1.69
N LYS A 147 -7.21 -16.76 2.03
CA LYS A 147 -6.47 -16.77 3.30
C LYS A 147 -5.07 -16.18 3.21
N ILE A 148 -4.71 -15.60 2.06
CA ILE A 148 -3.36 -15.04 1.85
C ILE A 148 -3.46 -13.52 1.83
N PHE A 149 -2.78 -12.90 2.80
CA PHE A 149 -2.45 -11.50 2.80
C PHE A 149 -1.00 -11.34 3.24
N ARG A 150 -0.09 -11.36 2.26
CA ARG A 150 1.35 -11.28 2.49
C ARG A 150 1.94 -10.09 1.76
N LEU A 151 2.78 -9.33 2.43
CA LEU A 151 3.50 -8.18 1.90
C LEU A 151 5.00 -8.37 2.14
N VAL A 152 5.79 -8.32 1.07
CA VAL A 152 7.26 -8.33 1.12
C VAL A 152 7.74 -6.98 0.68
N TYR A 153 8.64 -6.34 1.44
CA TYR A 153 9.18 -5.03 1.11
C TYR A 153 10.61 -4.88 1.63
N GLY A 154 11.33 -3.93 1.06
CA GLY A 154 12.71 -3.71 1.46
C GLY A 154 13.35 -2.54 0.73
N ALA A 155 14.57 -2.22 1.14
CA ALA A 155 15.39 -1.19 0.54
C ALA A 155 16.19 -1.73 -0.66
N HIS A 156 16.34 -0.92 -1.69
CA HIS A 156 17.36 -1.15 -2.70
C HIS A 156 18.76 -0.93 -2.09
N ARG A 157 19.78 -1.53 -2.65
CA ARG A 157 21.17 -1.43 -2.15
C ARG A 157 21.68 0.00 -1.98
N SER A 158 21.17 0.94 -2.78
CA SER A 158 21.50 2.37 -2.72
C SER A 158 20.60 3.19 -1.80
N THR A 159 19.55 2.60 -1.23
CA THR A 159 18.58 3.30 -0.38
C THR A 159 19.02 3.19 1.09
N ILE A 160 19.20 4.34 1.71
CA ILE A 160 19.53 4.41 3.15
C ILE A 160 18.24 4.50 3.94
N VAL A 161 18.00 3.51 4.79
CA VAL A 161 16.87 3.46 5.73
C VAL A 161 17.30 2.72 6.99
N SER A 162 16.83 3.16 8.16
CA SER A 162 17.15 2.47 9.40
C SER A 162 16.41 1.13 9.50
N ARG A 163 17.07 0.13 10.07
CA ARG A 163 16.45 -1.17 10.34
C ARG A 163 15.24 -1.03 11.27
N GLU A 164 15.34 -0.13 12.24
CA GLU A 164 14.27 0.18 13.18
C GLU A 164 12.99 0.65 12.48
N THR A 165 13.12 1.52 11.45
CA THR A 165 11.98 1.97 10.64
C THR A 165 11.31 0.80 9.92
N LEU A 166 12.09 -0.08 9.29
CA LEU A 166 11.55 -1.27 8.62
C LEU A 166 10.82 -2.18 9.61
N GLU A 167 11.44 -2.45 10.76
CA GLU A 167 10.86 -3.33 11.79
C GLU A 167 9.60 -2.73 12.45
N ALA A 168 9.52 -1.40 12.57
CA ALA A 168 8.31 -0.73 13.07
C ALA A 168 7.13 -0.93 12.11
N VAL A 169 7.36 -0.75 10.80
CA VAL A 169 6.34 -1.01 9.77
C VAL A 169 5.96 -2.48 9.74
N GLN A 170 6.93 -3.40 9.85
CA GLN A 170 6.67 -4.84 9.88
C GLN A 170 5.77 -5.22 11.04
N ARG A 171 6.07 -4.73 12.24
CA ARG A 171 5.29 -4.98 13.45
C ARG A 171 3.85 -4.52 13.29
N ASP A 172 3.64 -3.28 12.84
CA ASP A 172 2.29 -2.73 12.65
C ASP A 172 1.47 -3.55 11.65
N LEU A 173 2.09 -3.97 10.55
CA LEU A 173 1.44 -4.82 9.56
C LEU A 173 1.09 -6.21 10.14
N GLN A 174 2.02 -6.82 10.88
CA GLN A 174 1.80 -8.14 11.51
C GLN A 174 0.72 -8.09 12.60
N GLU A 175 0.73 -7.07 13.45
CA GLU A 175 -0.34 -6.81 14.43
C GLU A 175 -1.69 -6.64 13.76
N SER A 176 -1.71 -6.09 12.54
CA SER A 176 -2.93 -5.93 11.74
C SER A 176 -3.39 -7.23 11.05
N GLY A 177 -2.60 -8.30 11.13
CA GLY A 177 -2.91 -9.59 10.52
C GLY A 177 -2.44 -9.71 9.06
N ILE A 178 -1.53 -8.83 8.63
CA ILE A 178 -0.86 -8.89 7.34
C ILE A 178 0.49 -9.59 7.55
N LYS A 179 0.74 -10.71 6.86
CA LYS A 179 2.05 -11.36 6.91
C LYS A 179 3.08 -10.48 6.22
N ALA A 180 3.84 -9.70 6.99
CA ALA A 180 4.85 -8.77 6.49
C ALA A 180 6.27 -9.33 6.64
N GLU A 181 7.07 -9.21 5.60
CA GLU A 181 8.44 -9.71 5.53
C GLU A 181 9.36 -8.60 5.00
N ILE A 182 10.47 -8.34 5.70
CA ILE A 182 11.53 -7.45 5.23
C ILE A 182 12.44 -8.29 4.35
N SER A 183 12.58 -7.89 3.09
CA SER A 183 13.42 -8.57 2.10
C SER A 183 14.89 -8.21 2.24
N ASP A 184 15.76 -9.20 2.15
CA ASP A 184 17.22 -8.98 2.04
C ASP A 184 17.63 -8.63 0.59
N ASP A 185 16.81 -8.97 -0.41
CA ASP A 185 17.00 -8.59 -1.83
C ASP A 185 15.65 -8.33 -2.51
N ILE A 186 15.11 -7.14 -2.29
CA ILE A 186 13.81 -6.75 -2.82
C ILE A 186 13.75 -6.72 -4.35
N ASN A 187 14.89 -6.48 -5.03
CA ASN A 187 14.94 -6.53 -6.48
C ASN A 187 14.63 -7.95 -6.99
N ARG A 188 15.23 -8.97 -6.35
CA ARG A 188 14.98 -10.36 -6.67
C ARG A 188 13.52 -10.72 -6.41
N ASP A 189 12.99 -10.38 -5.24
CA ASP A 189 11.64 -10.78 -4.84
C ASP A 189 10.57 -10.16 -5.74
N THR A 190 10.71 -8.88 -6.08
CA THR A 190 9.79 -8.20 -6.99
C THR A 190 9.92 -8.72 -8.42
N PHE A 191 11.14 -9.06 -8.88
CA PHE A 191 11.36 -9.64 -10.19
C PHE A 191 10.75 -11.04 -10.32
N VAL A 192 10.97 -11.92 -9.35
CA VAL A 192 10.40 -13.28 -9.32
C VAL A 192 8.88 -13.20 -9.39
N LYS A 193 8.25 -12.41 -8.53
CA LYS A 193 6.80 -12.23 -8.56
C LYS A 193 6.28 -11.72 -9.91
N TRP A 194 6.98 -10.77 -10.53
CA TRP A 194 6.58 -10.23 -11.81
C TRP A 194 6.71 -11.27 -12.95
N SER A 195 7.77 -12.09 -12.93
CA SER A 195 8.01 -13.17 -13.89
C SER A 195 6.95 -14.27 -13.80
N ASP A 196 6.64 -14.74 -12.58
CA ASP A 196 5.63 -15.77 -12.34
C ASP A 196 4.25 -15.35 -12.85
N ARG A 197 3.90 -14.08 -12.65
CA ARG A 197 2.64 -13.54 -13.14
C ARG A 197 2.55 -13.44 -14.65
N LYS A 198 3.68 -13.19 -15.35
CA LYS A 198 3.74 -13.20 -16.81
C LYS A 198 3.54 -14.61 -17.37
N SER A 199 4.23 -15.60 -16.79
CA SER A 199 4.13 -17.00 -17.23
C SER A 199 2.72 -17.56 -17.05
N THR A 200 2.06 -17.26 -15.92
CA THR A 200 0.68 -17.68 -15.67
C THR A 200 -0.31 -17.07 -16.66
N ARG A 201 -0.12 -15.81 -17.05
CA ARG A 201 -0.98 -15.16 -18.06
C ARG A 201 -0.78 -15.70 -19.47
N LEU A 202 0.43 -16.10 -19.84
CA LEU A 202 0.73 -16.68 -21.14
C LEU A 202 0.11 -18.09 -21.27
N ASN A 203 0.11 -18.88 -20.20
CA ASN A 203 -0.49 -20.21 -20.20
C ASN A 203 -2.02 -20.17 -20.25
N SER A 204 -2.68 -19.16 -19.65
CA SER A 204 -4.14 -19.02 -19.72
C SER A 204 -4.66 -18.49 -21.07
N SER A 205 -3.82 -18.00 -21.96
CA SER A 205 -4.19 -17.58 -23.32
C SER A 205 -4.05 -18.66 -24.38
N HIS A 206 -3.63 -19.88 -24.00
CA HIS A 206 -3.51 -21.04 -24.90
C HIS A 206 -4.59 -22.12 -24.66
N GLU A 207 -5.55 -21.88 -23.78
CA GLU A 207 -6.73 -22.72 -23.59
C GLU A 207 -7.99 -21.99 -24.13
N CYS A 208 -8.10 -21.93 -25.45
CA CYS A 208 -9.33 -21.65 -26.20
C CYS A 208 -9.32 -22.44 -27.49
#